data_73b3cc9d2383dbf9ec25bf2abe627bcd
#
_entry.id   73b3cc9d2383dbf9ec25bf2abe627bcd
#
_cell.length_a   1.000
_cell.length_b   1.000
_cell.length_c   1.000
_cell.angle_alpha   90.00
_cell.angle_beta   90.00
_cell.angle_gamma   90.00
#
_symmetry.space_group_name_H-M   'P 1'
#
loop_
_entity.id
_entity.type
_entity.pdbx_description
1 polymer ?
#
loop_
_entity_poly.entity_id
_entity_poly.type
_entity_poly.pdbx_seq_one_letter_code
_entity_poly.pdbx_strand_id
1 'polypeptide(L)'
;MAGFLDQIEPLKQAALAELRAAPDLAALEQARVNNLGSNGRFTALMKQLGGLAKEEKPAAGKAINSAKVELEAALAQRRGELELKAALPQEPTDFTLPGRRRVVGKLHPLTQVTEDIVRSFRKIGFVVADGPEVEDEYHCFDALNTPADHPARDMQDTFYLENAECRMQNAESGAPPSTINSQPSTLLRTHTSSVQIRVMAKQQPPVRIIVPGRVYRRDNADATHNPTFHQVEGLYVDRNVTVGDLKGTVEFVFKELMGSETRIRFRPHYFSYTEPSFEIDFSSSLTRKMGKEWLEIAGCGMVHPQVFENVGYDPEIWTGWAFGFGIERIAMIRYGINDIRLFYENDVRFLKQF
;
A
#
# COMPACT_ATOMS: atom_id res chain seq x y z
N MET A 1 81.81 -34.21 4.33
CA MET A 1 80.96 -33.04 4.09
C MET A 1 79.64 -33.58 3.64
N ALA A 2 78.56 -33.21 4.30
CA ALA A 2 77.23 -33.60 3.86
C ALA A 2 76.96 -33.05 2.46
N GLY A 3 76.54 -33.91 1.54
CA GLY A 3 76.30 -33.50 0.15
C GLY A 3 75.27 -32.41 0.06
N PHE A 4 75.27 -31.59 -1.02
CA PHE A 4 74.30 -30.53 -1.24
C PHE A 4 72.84 -31.02 -1.13
N LEU A 5 72.59 -32.25 -1.59
CA LEU A 5 71.27 -32.88 -1.51
C LEU A 5 70.80 -33.12 -0.05
N ASP A 6 71.74 -33.42 0.87
CA ASP A 6 71.46 -33.69 2.29
C ASP A 6 70.98 -32.41 3.02
N GLN A 7 71.18 -31.21 2.50
CA GLN A 7 70.79 -29.94 3.10
C GLN A 7 69.36 -29.54 2.72
N ILE A 8 68.81 -30.04 1.59
CA ILE A 8 67.52 -29.65 1.08
C ILE A 8 66.40 -30.14 2.00
N GLU A 9 66.41 -31.40 2.40
CA GLU A 9 65.32 -31.98 3.20
C GLU A 9 65.17 -31.35 4.61
N PRO A 10 66.28 -31.17 5.37
CA PRO A 10 66.18 -30.49 6.69
C PRO A 10 65.69 -29.04 6.54
N LEU A 11 66.10 -28.33 5.49
CA LEU A 11 65.67 -26.95 5.25
C LEU A 11 64.19 -26.89 4.85
N LYS A 12 63.72 -27.85 4.05
CA LYS A 12 62.30 -27.99 3.68
C LYS A 12 61.43 -28.23 4.92
N GLN A 13 61.83 -29.18 5.80
CA GLN A 13 61.10 -29.47 7.01
C GLN A 13 61.04 -28.28 7.96
N ALA A 14 62.14 -27.56 8.12
CA ALA A 14 62.14 -26.32 8.94
C ALA A 14 61.23 -25.26 8.37
N ALA A 15 61.23 -25.05 7.04
CA ALA A 15 60.36 -24.08 6.38
C ALA A 15 58.86 -24.47 6.45
N LEU A 16 58.54 -25.77 6.29
CA LEU A 16 57.18 -26.29 6.47
C LEU A 16 56.69 -26.09 7.91
N ALA A 17 57.54 -26.33 8.92
CA ALA A 17 57.19 -26.08 10.32
C ALA A 17 56.93 -24.61 10.59
N GLU A 18 57.77 -23.71 10.02
CA GLU A 18 57.60 -22.24 10.17
C GLU A 18 56.29 -21.73 9.53
N LEU A 19 55.92 -22.21 8.35
CA LEU A 19 54.67 -21.89 7.66
C LEU A 19 53.45 -22.40 8.43
N ARG A 20 53.52 -23.65 8.94
CA ARG A 20 52.39 -24.24 9.71
C ARG A 20 52.18 -23.59 11.09
N ALA A 21 53.27 -23.13 11.73
CA ALA A 21 53.25 -22.49 13.04
C ALA A 21 52.83 -21.01 12.99
N ALA A 22 52.73 -20.40 11.82
CA ALA A 22 52.33 -18.97 11.69
C ALA A 22 50.94 -18.71 12.32
N PRO A 23 50.85 -17.83 13.31
CA PRO A 23 49.58 -17.58 14.05
C PRO A 23 48.60 -16.71 13.27
N ASP A 24 49.06 -15.87 12.36
CA ASP A 24 48.29 -14.90 11.56
C ASP A 24 48.88 -14.73 10.14
N LEU A 25 48.13 -13.96 9.33
CA LEU A 25 48.54 -13.70 7.94
C LEU A 25 49.85 -12.93 7.81
N ALA A 26 50.16 -12.05 8.79
CA ALA A 26 51.41 -11.26 8.77
C ALA A 26 52.62 -12.14 9.06
N ALA A 27 52.52 -13.03 10.06
CA ALA A 27 53.52 -14.01 10.39
C ALA A 27 53.74 -15.01 9.23
N LEU A 28 52.63 -15.43 8.58
CA LEU A 28 52.70 -16.32 7.42
C LEU A 28 53.44 -15.67 6.24
N GLU A 29 53.17 -14.40 5.98
CA GLU A 29 53.86 -13.64 4.93
C GLU A 29 55.35 -13.46 5.27
N GLN A 30 55.70 -13.20 6.51
CA GLN A 30 57.10 -13.13 6.95
C GLN A 30 57.81 -14.47 6.76
N ALA A 31 57.16 -15.59 7.12
CA ALA A 31 57.70 -16.93 6.88
C ALA A 31 57.90 -17.23 5.38
N ARG A 32 56.96 -16.77 4.53
CA ARG A 32 57.12 -16.83 3.06
C ARG A 32 58.36 -16.07 2.57
N VAL A 33 58.51 -14.83 3.05
CA VAL A 33 59.67 -14.00 2.64
C VAL A 33 60.99 -14.60 3.09
N ASN A 34 61.04 -15.11 4.32
CA ASN A 34 62.26 -15.74 4.88
C ASN A 34 62.69 -16.99 4.12
N ASN A 35 61.75 -17.74 3.56
CA ASN A 35 62.03 -19.01 2.88
C ASN A 35 62.07 -18.89 1.36
N LEU A 36 61.05 -18.24 0.77
CA LEU A 36 60.82 -18.21 -0.68
C LEU A 36 61.02 -16.80 -1.30
N GLY A 37 61.34 -15.78 -0.49
CA GLY A 37 61.60 -14.43 -0.99
C GLY A 37 62.89 -14.34 -1.81
N SER A 38 63.19 -13.17 -2.41
CA SER A 38 64.35 -12.91 -3.24
C SER A 38 65.69 -13.21 -2.54
N ASN A 39 65.75 -13.06 -1.23
CA ASN A 39 66.87 -13.40 -0.35
C ASN A 39 66.56 -14.56 0.60
N GLY A 40 65.50 -15.32 0.32
CA GLY A 40 65.08 -16.45 1.15
C GLY A 40 66.03 -17.63 1.09
N ARG A 41 65.93 -18.51 2.08
CA ARG A 41 66.79 -19.67 2.27
C ARG A 41 66.84 -20.60 1.02
N PHE A 42 65.63 -20.84 0.39
CA PHE A 42 65.52 -21.63 -0.83
C PHE A 42 66.08 -20.91 -2.06
N THR A 43 65.95 -19.60 -2.14
CA THR A 43 66.53 -18.80 -3.22
C THR A 43 68.06 -18.77 -3.13
N ALA A 44 68.61 -18.75 -1.91
CA ALA A 44 70.07 -18.88 -1.70
C ALA A 44 70.59 -20.23 -2.13
N LEU A 45 69.86 -21.34 -1.83
CA LEU A 45 70.21 -22.68 -2.33
C LEU A 45 70.22 -22.76 -3.88
N MET A 46 69.18 -22.14 -4.51
CA MET A 46 69.13 -22.09 -5.98
C MET A 46 70.35 -21.37 -6.60
N LYS A 47 70.79 -20.30 -5.95
CA LYS A 47 72.02 -19.60 -6.40
C LYS A 47 73.27 -20.48 -6.32
N GLN A 48 73.38 -21.35 -5.29
CA GLN A 48 74.51 -22.29 -5.12
C GLN A 48 74.51 -23.45 -6.15
N LEU A 49 73.35 -23.75 -6.76
CA LEU A 49 73.23 -24.75 -7.83
C LEU A 49 74.16 -24.47 -9.01
N GLY A 50 74.46 -23.18 -9.27
CA GLY A 50 75.43 -22.77 -10.30
C GLY A 50 76.79 -23.30 -10.13
N GLY A 51 77.29 -23.58 -8.90
CA GLY A 51 78.62 -24.06 -8.54
C GLY A 51 78.79 -25.60 -8.50
N LEU A 52 77.67 -26.37 -8.67
CA LEU A 52 77.72 -27.83 -8.63
C LEU A 52 78.30 -28.46 -9.93
N ALA A 53 78.81 -29.72 -9.86
CA ALA A 53 79.27 -30.51 -11.01
C ALA A 53 78.09 -30.76 -11.98
N LYS A 54 78.38 -30.80 -13.30
CA LYS A 54 77.30 -30.93 -14.31
C LYS A 54 76.41 -32.14 -14.15
N GLU A 55 76.89 -33.21 -13.54
CA GLU A 55 76.15 -34.45 -13.32
C GLU A 55 75.15 -34.36 -12.13
N GLU A 56 75.45 -33.51 -11.15
CA GLU A 56 74.63 -33.35 -9.97
C GLU A 56 73.49 -32.28 -10.12
N LYS A 57 73.67 -31.35 -11.07
CA LYS A 57 72.72 -30.25 -11.29
C LYS A 57 71.30 -30.70 -11.56
N PRO A 58 71.02 -31.71 -12.40
CA PRO A 58 69.61 -32.10 -12.68
C PRO A 58 68.89 -32.68 -11.46
N ALA A 59 69.57 -33.48 -10.65
CA ALA A 59 69.03 -34.11 -9.48
C ALA A 59 68.74 -33.06 -8.37
N ALA A 60 69.72 -32.16 -8.15
CA ALA A 60 69.57 -31.06 -7.20
C ALA A 60 68.49 -30.08 -7.60
N GLY A 61 68.37 -29.70 -8.87
CA GLY A 61 67.33 -28.85 -9.40
C GLY A 61 65.93 -29.44 -9.24
N LYS A 62 65.80 -30.75 -9.52
CA LYS A 62 64.52 -31.46 -9.31
C LYS A 62 64.07 -31.48 -7.82
N ALA A 63 65.01 -31.76 -6.91
CA ALA A 63 64.76 -31.80 -5.48
C ALA A 63 64.37 -30.45 -4.93
N ILE A 64 65.03 -29.35 -5.33
CA ILE A 64 64.66 -27.98 -4.91
C ILE A 64 63.28 -27.58 -5.45
N ASN A 65 63.04 -27.93 -6.72
CA ASN A 65 61.75 -27.58 -7.35
C ASN A 65 60.54 -28.33 -6.67
N SER A 66 60.79 -29.64 -6.35
CA SER A 66 59.83 -30.44 -5.59
C SER A 66 59.55 -29.81 -4.21
N ALA A 67 60.60 -29.46 -3.47
CA ALA A 67 60.47 -28.80 -2.17
C ALA A 67 59.76 -27.44 -2.26
N LYS A 68 60.03 -26.66 -3.31
CA LYS A 68 59.36 -25.39 -3.54
C LYS A 68 57.85 -25.56 -3.78
N VAL A 69 57.44 -26.52 -4.59
CA VAL A 69 56.04 -26.84 -4.85
C VAL A 69 55.31 -27.26 -3.55
N GLU A 70 55.96 -28.09 -2.73
CA GLU A 70 55.41 -28.51 -1.42
C GLU A 70 55.24 -27.32 -0.46
N LEU A 71 56.21 -26.39 -0.42
CA LEU A 71 56.15 -25.18 0.39
C LEU A 71 55.05 -24.20 -0.08
N GLU A 72 54.90 -24.04 -1.40
CA GLU A 72 53.85 -23.22 -1.97
C GLU A 72 52.44 -23.78 -1.68
N ALA A 73 52.31 -25.11 -1.74
CA ALA A 73 51.06 -25.79 -1.37
C ALA A 73 50.72 -25.61 0.12
N ALA A 74 51.72 -25.79 1.01
CA ALA A 74 51.56 -25.58 2.44
C ALA A 74 51.23 -24.12 2.80
N LEU A 75 51.84 -23.17 2.10
CA LEU A 75 51.53 -21.74 2.23
C LEU A 75 50.09 -21.44 1.84
N ALA A 76 49.65 -21.95 0.69
CA ALA A 76 48.26 -21.74 0.22
C ALA A 76 47.22 -22.35 1.18
N GLN A 77 47.51 -23.58 1.66
CA GLN A 77 46.64 -24.22 2.64
C GLN A 77 46.53 -23.40 3.93
N ARG A 78 47.67 -23.00 4.50
CA ARG A 78 47.71 -22.24 5.76
C ARG A 78 47.05 -20.87 5.61
N ARG A 79 47.23 -20.20 4.49
CA ARG A 79 46.55 -18.95 4.17
C ARG A 79 45.05 -19.12 4.16
N GLY A 80 44.51 -20.15 3.51
CA GLY A 80 43.09 -20.45 3.49
C GLY A 80 42.51 -20.72 4.91
N GLU A 81 43.27 -21.47 5.75
CA GLU A 81 42.84 -21.70 7.15
C GLU A 81 42.77 -20.41 7.99
N LEU A 82 43.77 -19.52 7.82
CA LEU A 82 43.81 -18.25 8.55
C LEU A 82 42.75 -17.27 8.05
N GLU A 83 42.49 -17.19 6.74
CA GLU A 83 41.43 -16.38 6.14
C GLU A 83 40.06 -16.89 6.59
N LEU A 84 39.85 -18.21 6.59
CA LEU A 84 38.58 -18.78 7.10
C LEU A 84 38.38 -18.46 8.57
N LYS A 85 39.44 -18.59 9.40
CA LYS A 85 39.39 -18.25 10.81
C LYS A 85 39.12 -16.77 11.05
N ALA A 86 39.65 -15.88 10.24
CA ALA A 86 39.39 -14.43 10.31
C ALA A 86 37.97 -14.05 9.85
N ALA A 87 37.40 -14.82 8.92
CA ALA A 87 36.05 -14.61 8.42
C ALA A 87 34.94 -15.14 9.35
N LEU A 88 35.29 -16.03 10.29
CA LEU A 88 34.32 -16.50 11.27
C LEU A 88 34.02 -15.41 12.29
N PRO A 89 32.76 -15.24 12.70
CA PRO A 89 32.40 -14.30 13.77
C PRO A 89 33.20 -14.60 15.02
N GLN A 90 33.85 -13.59 15.59
CA GLN A 90 34.70 -13.78 16.79
C GLN A 90 33.86 -14.08 18.04
N GLU A 91 32.56 -13.73 18.02
CA GLU A 91 31.62 -14.06 19.09
C GLU A 91 30.55 -15.02 18.56
N PRO A 92 30.17 -16.03 19.33
CA PRO A 92 29.11 -16.93 18.93
C PRO A 92 27.80 -16.14 18.82
N THR A 93 27.14 -16.22 17.67
CA THR A 93 25.80 -15.64 17.48
C THR A 93 24.85 -16.33 18.43
N ASP A 94 24.25 -15.58 19.34
CA ASP A 94 23.21 -16.07 20.23
C ASP A 94 21.89 -16.23 19.47
N PHE A 95 21.57 -17.46 19.08
CA PHE A 95 20.33 -17.82 18.40
C PHE A 95 19.09 -17.80 19.32
N THR A 96 19.25 -17.60 20.61
CA THR A 96 18.11 -17.47 21.55
C THR A 96 17.54 -16.04 21.54
N LEU A 97 18.33 -15.07 21.07
CA LEU A 97 17.84 -13.70 20.87
C LEU A 97 16.78 -13.67 19.76
N PRO A 98 15.66 -12.96 20.00
CA PRO A 98 14.63 -12.83 18.98
C PRO A 98 15.19 -12.11 17.75
N GLY A 99 15.03 -12.70 16.58
CA GLY A 99 15.39 -12.09 15.31
C GLY A 99 14.64 -10.77 15.09
N ARG A 100 15.11 -9.93 14.18
CA ARG A 100 14.37 -8.73 13.77
C ARG A 100 13.01 -9.14 13.24
N ARG A 101 11.95 -8.74 13.94
CA ARG A 101 10.56 -8.94 13.45
C ARG A 101 10.41 -8.23 12.12
N ARG A 102 9.99 -8.95 11.10
CA ARG A 102 9.54 -8.31 9.87
C ARG A 102 8.30 -7.49 10.24
N VAL A 103 8.32 -6.19 9.95
CA VAL A 103 7.13 -5.35 10.05
C VAL A 103 6.23 -5.78 8.90
N VAL A 104 5.18 -6.51 9.23
CA VAL A 104 4.12 -6.82 8.26
C VAL A 104 3.31 -5.55 8.09
N GLY A 105 3.11 -5.11 6.85
CA GLY A 105 2.24 -3.98 6.54
C GLY A 105 0.80 -4.29 6.97
N LYS A 106 0.04 -3.23 7.29
CA LYS A 106 -1.38 -3.30 7.64
C LYS A 106 -2.19 -2.54 6.61
N LEU A 107 -3.45 -2.88 6.47
CA LEU A 107 -4.38 -2.12 5.63
C LEU A 107 -4.65 -0.76 6.28
N HIS A 108 -4.79 0.25 5.43
CA HIS A 108 -5.21 1.58 5.86
C HIS A 108 -6.57 1.52 6.60
N PRO A 109 -6.81 2.30 7.68
CA PRO A 109 -8.06 2.21 8.46
C PRO A 109 -9.32 2.44 7.61
N LEU A 110 -9.29 3.34 6.61
CA LEU A 110 -10.42 3.50 5.69
C LEU A 110 -10.67 2.24 4.86
N THR A 111 -9.62 1.56 4.40
CA THR A 111 -9.74 0.29 3.66
C THR A 111 -10.39 -0.78 4.53
N GLN A 112 -9.95 -0.91 5.80
CA GLN A 112 -10.53 -1.87 6.75
C GLN A 112 -12.03 -1.61 6.96
N VAL A 113 -12.41 -0.33 7.17
CA VAL A 113 -13.82 0.06 7.35
C VAL A 113 -14.63 -0.20 6.08
N THR A 114 -14.09 0.11 4.91
CA THR A 114 -14.75 -0.16 3.62
C THR A 114 -15.00 -1.65 3.42
N GLU A 115 -14.01 -2.50 3.73
CA GLU A 115 -14.16 -3.96 3.63
C GLU A 115 -15.23 -4.50 4.60
N ASP A 116 -15.29 -3.95 5.83
CA ASP A 116 -16.31 -4.33 6.81
C ASP A 116 -17.72 -3.92 6.35
N ILE A 117 -17.86 -2.72 5.78
CA ILE A 117 -19.11 -2.24 5.18
C ILE A 117 -19.54 -3.18 4.03
N VAL A 118 -18.64 -3.44 3.08
CA VAL A 118 -18.90 -4.33 1.96
C VAL A 118 -19.31 -5.73 2.43
N ARG A 119 -18.62 -6.25 3.45
CA ARG A 119 -18.93 -7.56 4.04
C ARG A 119 -20.33 -7.59 4.66
N SER A 120 -20.72 -6.54 5.37
CA SER A 120 -22.04 -6.43 6.00
C SER A 120 -23.15 -6.40 4.96
N PHE A 121 -23.00 -5.63 3.89
CA PHE A 121 -23.99 -5.57 2.82
C PHE A 121 -24.05 -6.85 1.99
N ARG A 122 -22.94 -7.53 1.76
CA ARG A 122 -22.92 -8.84 1.07
C ARG A 122 -23.74 -9.90 1.80
N LYS A 123 -23.80 -9.85 3.16
CA LYS A 123 -24.63 -10.79 3.94
C LYS A 123 -26.11 -10.70 3.60
N ILE A 124 -26.57 -9.54 3.13
CA ILE A 124 -27.96 -9.28 2.76
C ILE A 124 -28.17 -9.14 1.24
N GLY A 125 -27.20 -9.65 0.46
CA GLY A 125 -27.35 -9.83 -0.98
C GLY A 125 -27.04 -8.62 -1.85
N PHE A 126 -26.34 -7.59 -1.32
CA PHE A 126 -25.86 -6.48 -2.13
C PHE A 126 -24.58 -6.84 -2.86
N VAL A 127 -24.43 -6.31 -4.05
CA VAL A 127 -23.19 -6.38 -4.84
C VAL A 127 -22.53 -5.00 -4.88
N VAL A 128 -21.21 -4.98 -5.03
CA VAL A 128 -20.46 -3.74 -5.21
C VAL A 128 -20.54 -3.35 -6.67
N ALA A 129 -20.93 -2.09 -6.92
CA ALA A 129 -20.84 -1.46 -8.22
C ALA A 129 -19.78 -0.36 -8.19
N ASP A 130 -19.19 -0.07 -9.33
CA ASP A 130 -18.15 0.93 -9.52
C ASP A 130 -18.46 1.81 -10.74
N GLY A 131 -17.88 3.01 -10.77
CA GLY A 131 -18.04 3.97 -11.85
C GLY A 131 -17.00 5.08 -11.81
N PRO A 132 -16.96 5.94 -12.85
CA PRO A 132 -15.94 6.96 -13.01
C PRO A 132 -15.99 8.01 -11.90
N GLU A 133 -14.81 8.55 -11.54
CA GLU A 133 -14.70 9.71 -10.65
C GLU A 133 -14.90 11.03 -11.40
N VAL A 134 -14.56 11.05 -12.70
CA VAL A 134 -14.86 12.16 -13.62
C VAL A 134 -16.20 11.89 -14.27
N GLU A 135 -17.15 12.75 -14.05
CA GLU A 135 -18.55 12.57 -14.44
C GLU A 135 -19.04 13.75 -15.31
N ASP A 136 -20.17 13.55 -15.92
CA ASP A 136 -20.95 14.61 -16.56
C ASP A 136 -22.08 15.11 -15.63
N GLU A 137 -22.61 16.29 -15.92
CA GLU A 137 -23.72 16.88 -15.15
C GLU A 137 -24.97 16.04 -15.20
N TYR A 138 -25.24 15.35 -16.30
CA TYR A 138 -26.44 14.51 -16.43
C TYR A 138 -26.47 13.42 -15.37
N HIS A 139 -25.39 12.62 -15.25
CA HIS A 139 -25.35 11.53 -14.29
C HIS A 139 -25.18 12.01 -12.84
N CYS A 140 -24.53 13.16 -12.63
CA CYS A 140 -24.29 13.68 -11.31
C CYS A 140 -25.50 14.45 -10.75
N PHE A 141 -26.31 15.09 -11.62
CA PHE A 141 -27.36 15.99 -11.19
C PHE A 141 -28.70 15.78 -11.92
N ASP A 142 -28.76 15.87 -13.25
CA ASP A 142 -30.02 15.91 -14.00
C ASP A 142 -30.83 14.61 -13.79
N ALA A 143 -30.19 13.47 -13.99
CA ALA A 143 -30.83 12.17 -13.82
C ALA A 143 -31.24 11.89 -12.38
N LEU A 144 -30.62 12.58 -11.41
CA LEU A 144 -30.97 12.54 -9.98
C LEU A 144 -32.00 13.61 -9.57
N ASN A 145 -32.76 14.16 -10.54
CA ASN A 145 -33.79 15.16 -10.27
C ASN A 145 -33.27 16.39 -9.47
N THR A 146 -31.99 16.75 -9.64
CA THR A 146 -31.42 17.94 -9.00
C THR A 146 -31.60 19.15 -9.94
N PRO A 147 -32.35 20.19 -9.55
CA PRO A 147 -32.66 21.32 -10.40
C PRO A 147 -31.41 22.14 -10.74
N ALA A 148 -31.48 22.92 -11.85
CA ALA A 148 -30.32 23.65 -12.36
C ALA A 148 -29.84 24.77 -11.42
N ASP A 149 -30.70 25.30 -10.59
CA ASP A 149 -30.43 26.34 -9.59
C ASP A 149 -30.08 25.77 -8.19
N HIS A 150 -29.91 24.46 -8.09
CA HIS A 150 -29.57 23.83 -6.79
C HIS A 150 -28.15 24.21 -6.35
N PRO A 151 -27.94 24.62 -5.09
CA PRO A 151 -26.63 25.04 -4.60
C PRO A 151 -25.48 24.04 -4.83
N ALA A 152 -25.76 22.73 -4.77
CA ALA A 152 -24.74 21.69 -5.01
C ALA A 152 -24.14 21.74 -6.43
N ARG A 153 -24.78 22.43 -7.39
CA ARG A 153 -24.24 22.67 -8.73
C ARG A 153 -23.35 23.91 -8.80
N ASP A 154 -23.29 24.71 -7.75
CA ASP A 154 -22.47 25.92 -7.75
C ASP A 154 -20.98 25.53 -7.87
N MET A 155 -20.24 26.34 -8.64
CA MET A 155 -18.79 26.24 -8.72
C MET A 155 -18.08 26.43 -7.38
N GLN A 156 -18.77 26.93 -6.37
CA GLN A 156 -18.25 27.02 -5.00
C GLN A 156 -18.24 25.66 -4.28
N ASP A 157 -19.13 24.74 -4.67
CA ASP A 157 -19.28 23.42 -4.03
C ASP A 157 -18.77 22.27 -4.89
N THR A 158 -18.73 22.43 -6.23
CA THR A 158 -18.35 21.41 -7.20
C THR A 158 -17.06 21.76 -7.96
N PHE A 159 -16.20 20.77 -8.18
CA PHE A 159 -15.02 20.89 -9.03
C PHE A 159 -15.39 20.59 -10.47
N TYR A 160 -15.59 21.62 -11.27
CA TYR A 160 -15.73 21.51 -12.72
C TYR A 160 -14.36 21.42 -13.40
N LEU A 161 -14.24 20.57 -14.40
CA LEU A 161 -13.02 20.39 -15.19
C LEU A 161 -13.14 21.21 -16.48
N GLU A 162 -12.16 22.06 -16.75
CA GLU A 162 -12.09 22.76 -18.03
C GLU A 162 -11.64 21.77 -19.13
N ASN A 163 -12.44 21.63 -20.18
CA ASN A 163 -12.03 20.87 -21.34
C ASN A 163 -10.85 21.57 -22.05
N ALA A 164 -9.76 20.83 -22.27
CA ALA A 164 -8.55 21.34 -22.93
C ALA A 164 -8.87 21.92 -24.34
N GLU A 165 -9.85 21.36 -25.04
CA GLU A 165 -10.32 21.82 -26.33
C GLU A 165 -10.99 23.22 -26.29
N CYS A 166 -11.74 23.53 -25.21
CA CYS A 166 -12.28 24.87 -24.99
C CYS A 166 -11.18 25.92 -24.76
N ARG A 167 -10.08 25.57 -24.12
CA ARG A 167 -8.93 26.47 -23.91
C ARG A 167 -8.25 26.84 -25.25
N MET A 168 -8.07 25.87 -26.14
CA MET A 168 -7.43 26.13 -27.45
C MET A 168 -8.30 27.00 -28.34
N GLN A 169 -9.61 26.74 -28.42
CA GLN A 169 -10.55 27.54 -29.23
C GLN A 169 -10.71 28.98 -28.71
N ASN A 170 -10.74 29.18 -27.38
CA ASN A 170 -10.80 30.51 -26.79
C ASN A 170 -9.48 31.28 -26.91
N ALA A 171 -8.34 30.61 -26.95
CA ALA A 171 -7.05 31.25 -27.19
C ALA A 171 -6.89 31.74 -28.67
N GLU A 172 -7.47 31.01 -29.61
CA GLU A 172 -7.43 31.40 -31.04
C GLU A 172 -8.47 32.45 -31.43
N SER A 173 -9.63 32.50 -30.73
CA SER A 173 -10.75 33.39 -31.09
C SER A 173 -10.75 34.73 -30.33
N GLY A 174 -9.95 34.91 -29.29
CA GLY A 174 -9.93 36.12 -28.46
C GLY A 174 -11.29 36.47 -27.83
N ALA A 175 -12.21 35.52 -27.76
CA ALA A 175 -13.54 35.71 -27.20
C ALA A 175 -13.51 35.61 -25.66
N PRO A 176 -14.34 36.40 -24.93
CA PRO A 176 -14.45 36.30 -23.49
C PRO A 176 -14.99 34.92 -23.08
N PRO A 177 -14.66 34.41 -21.89
CA PRO A 177 -14.96 33.06 -21.41
C PRO A 177 -16.46 32.70 -21.24
N SER A 178 -17.36 33.60 -21.65
CA SER A 178 -18.81 33.50 -21.43
C SER A 178 -19.62 32.96 -22.63
N THR A 179 -18.97 32.50 -23.70
CA THR A 179 -19.69 31.81 -24.78
C THR A 179 -19.82 30.34 -24.42
N ILE A 180 -20.96 29.99 -23.87
CA ILE A 180 -21.37 28.62 -23.53
C ILE A 180 -21.39 27.78 -24.81
N ASN A 181 -20.30 27.07 -25.09
CA ASN A 181 -20.34 25.96 -26.04
C ASN A 181 -21.07 24.80 -25.32
N SER A 182 -22.11 24.28 -25.95
CA SER A 182 -23.03 23.24 -25.49
C SER A 182 -22.40 21.85 -25.38
N GLN A 183 -21.14 21.74 -24.96
CA GLN A 183 -20.57 20.47 -24.56
C GLN A 183 -20.89 20.24 -23.07
N PRO A 184 -21.33 19.02 -22.69
CA PRO A 184 -21.62 18.72 -21.29
C PRO A 184 -20.38 19.01 -20.45
N SER A 185 -20.53 19.84 -19.42
CA SER A 185 -19.45 20.13 -18.48
C SER A 185 -19.09 18.85 -17.74
N THR A 186 -17.80 18.57 -17.69
CA THR A 186 -17.26 17.47 -16.89
C THR A 186 -16.87 17.98 -15.51
N LEU A 187 -17.06 17.14 -14.51
CA LEU A 187 -16.80 17.47 -13.11
C LEU A 187 -16.24 16.28 -12.33
N LEU A 188 -15.65 16.54 -11.18
CA LEU A 188 -15.37 15.49 -10.20
C LEU A 188 -16.64 15.20 -9.40
N ARG A 189 -17.08 13.93 -9.36
CA ARG A 189 -18.33 13.54 -8.72
C ARG A 189 -18.39 13.99 -7.25
N THR A 190 -19.47 14.62 -6.86
CA THR A 190 -19.72 15.11 -5.48
C THR A 190 -20.30 14.05 -4.57
N HIS A 191 -20.77 12.96 -5.14
CA HIS A 191 -21.36 11.78 -4.48
C HIS A 191 -21.21 10.56 -5.42
N THR A 192 -21.49 9.37 -4.90
CA THR A 192 -21.42 8.13 -5.69
C THR A 192 -22.75 7.74 -6.34
N SER A 193 -23.79 8.56 -6.19
CA SER A 193 -25.14 8.32 -6.76
C SER A 193 -25.14 8.26 -8.29
N SER A 194 -24.20 8.92 -8.97
CA SER A 194 -24.05 8.84 -10.43
C SER A 194 -23.92 7.40 -10.94
N VAL A 195 -23.26 6.52 -10.14
CA VAL A 195 -23.12 5.11 -10.47
C VAL A 195 -24.46 4.38 -10.39
N GLN A 196 -25.37 4.79 -9.50
CA GLN A 196 -26.73 4.24 -9.41
C GLN A 196 -27.48 4.46 -10.74
N ILE A 197 -27.41 5.68 -11.30
CA ILE A 197 -27.97 6.02 -12.62
C ILE A 197 -27.35 5.15 -13.71
N ARG A 198 -26.03 5.02 -13.74
CA ARG A 198 -25.31 4.19 -14.72
C ARG A 198 -25.69 2.72 -14.67
N VAL A 199 -25.95 2.19 -13.46
CA VAL A 199 -26.39 0.80 -13.28
C VAL A 199 -27.83 0.64 -13.75
N MET A 200 -28.75 1.49 -13.27
CA MET A 200 -30.16 1.42 -13.66
C MET A 200 -30.38 1.59 -15.18
N ALA A 201 -29.60 2.45 -15.83
CA ALA A 201 -29.67 2.61 -17.28
C ALA A 201 -29.23 1.35 -18.08
N LYS A 202 -28.50 0.42 -17.46
CA LYS A 202 -27.92 -0.75 -18.13
C LYS A 202 -28.65 -2.07 -17.85
N GLN A 203 -29.40 -2.15 -16.76
CA GLN A 203 -30.08 -3.38 -16.35
C GLN A 203 -31.49 -3.07 -15.85
N GLN A 204 -32.37 -4.08 -15.89
CA GLN A 204 -33.70 -4.01 -15.31
C GLN A 204 -33.69 -4.46 -13.84
N PRO A 205 -34.64 -3.99 -13.00
CA PRO A 205 -34.79 -4.50 -11.66
C PRO A 205 -35.05 -6.02 -11.59
N PRO A 206 -34.64 -6.69 -10.51
CA PRO A 206 -34.20 -6.10 -9.24
C PRO A 206 -32.76 -5.57 -9.28
N VAL A 207 -32.52 -4.42 -8.67
CA VAL A 207 -31.20 -3.81 -8.48
C VAL A 207 -30.89 -3.77 -6.98
N ARG A 208 -29.75 -4.30 -6.58
CA ARG A 208 -29.31 -4.30 -5.18
C ARG A 208 -27.81 -4.08 -5.11
N ILE A 209 -27.40 -2.83 -5.00
CA ILE A 209 -25.99 -2.42 -5.09
C ILE A 209 -25.56 -1.53 -3.94
N ILE A 210 -24.27 -1.56 -3.63
CA ILE A 210 -23.55 -0.52 -2.89
C ILE A 210 -22.43 0.02 -3.75
N VAL A 211 -22.13 1.31 -3.58
CA VAL A 211 -21.11 2.03 -4.34
C VAL A 211 -20.15 2.71 -3.35
N PRO A 212 -19.15 2.00 -2.83
CA PRO A 212 -18.06 2.64 -2.10
C PRO A 212 -17.17 3.37 -3.09
N GLY A 213 -16.85 4.63 -2.83
CA GLY A 213 -16.01 5.38 -3.76
C GLY A 213 -15.57 6.74 -3.23
N ARG A 214 -14.56 7.29 -3.88
CA ARG A 214 -14.06 8.62 -3.60
C ARG A 214 -14.98 9.67 -4.21
N VAL A 215 -15.16 10.77 -3.48
CA VAL A 215 -15.98 11.91 -3.88
C VAL A 215 -15.24 13.22 -3.57
N TYR A 216 -15.68 14.31 -4.21
CA TYR A 216 -14.95 15.58 -4.22
C TYR A 216 -15.92 16.73 -3.98
N ARG A 217 -15.61 17.59 -3.01
CA ARG A 217 -16.35 18.83 -2.72
C ARG A 217 -15.38 19.95 -2.44
N ARG A 218 -15.72 21.18 -2.81
CA ARG A 218 -14.84 22.34 -2.59
C ARG A 218 -14.90 22.86 -1.15
N ASP A 219 -14.97 21.96 -0.20
CA ASP A 219 -14.92 22.28 1.23
C ASP A 219 -13.51 22.73 1.63
N ASN A 220 -13.44 23.66 2.55
CA ASN A 220 -12.18 23.98 3.22
C ASN A 220 -11.77 22.84 4.15
N ALA A 221 -10.48 22.46 4.08
CA ALA A 221 -9.96 21.39 4.93
C ALA A 221 -9.94 21.82 6.41
N ASP A 222 -10.73 21.13 7.24
CA ASP A 222 -10.74 21.29 8.70
C ASP A 222 -10.70 19.92 9.41
N ALA A 223 -10.96 19.87 10.70
CA ALA A 223 -10.96 18.61 11.46
C ALA A 223 -12.10 17.64 11.06
N THR A 224 -13.13 18.13 10.36
CA THR A 224 -14.35 17.38 10.02
C THR A 224 -14.63 17.30 8.52
N HIS A 225 -14.00 18.15 7.72
CA HIS A 225 -14.15 18.24 6.27
C HIS A 225 -12.81 18.14 5.56
N ASN A 226 -12.85 17.49 4.41
CA ASN A 226 -11.72 17.41 3.48
C ASN A 226 -12.25 17.46 2.05
N PRO A 227 -11.61 18.20 1.12
CA PRO A 227 -12.06 18.30 -0.27
C PRO A 227 -12.23 16.95 -0.98
N THR A 228 -11.48 15.96 -0.54
CA THR A 228 -11.57 14.58 -1.02
C THR A 228 -11.91 13.67 0.14
N PHE A 229 -12.95 12.87 0.02
CA PHE A 229 -13.33 11.89 1.04
C PHE A 229 -14.00 10.69 0.37
N HIS A 230 -14.42 9.70 1.14
CA HIS A 230 -15.05 8.49 0.63
C HIS A 230 -16.49 8.38 1.13
N GLN A 231 -17.38 8.00 0.22
CA GLN A 231 -18.77 7.67 0.52
C GLN A 231 -19.07 6.20 0.21
N VAL A 232 -20.05 5.66 0.88
CA VAL A 232 -20.76 4.47 0.44
C VAL A 232 -22.22 4.88 0.24
N GLU A 233 -22.72 4.66 -0.94
CA GLU A 233 -24.14 4.77 -1.23
C GLU A 233 -24.71 3.42 -1.58
N GLY A 234 -25.98 3.20 -1.26
CA GLY A 234 -26.68 1.96 -1.57
C GLY A 234 -27.99 2.26 -2.27
N LEU A 235 -28.32 1.36 -3.20
CA LEU A 235 -29.59 1.39 -3.94
C LEU A 235 -30.21 -0.01 -3.90
N TYR A 236 -31.50 -0.05 -3.55
CA TYR A 236 -32.33 -1.23 -3.74
C TYR A 236 -33.59 -0.87 -4.50
N VAL A 237 -33.82 -1.50 -5.64
CA VAL A 237 -35.00 -1.35 -6.49
C VAL A 237 -35.60 -2.71 -6.75
N ASP A 238 -36.88 -2.86 -6.46
CA ASP A 238 -37.66 -4.06 -6.72
C ASP A 238 -39.15 -3.70 -6.72
N ARG A 239 -40.02 -4.68 -6.84
CA ARG A 239 -41.46 -4.47 -6.63
C ARG A 239 -41.79 -4.32 -5.15
N ASN A 240 -42.68 -3.38 -4.83
CA ASN A 240 -43.22 -3.16 -3.47
C ASN A 240 -42.16 -2.91 -2.38
N VAL A 241 -41.01 -2.31 -2.73
CA VAL A 241 -40.00 -1.90 -1.74
C VAL A 241 -40.53 -0.76 -0.90
N THR A 242 -40.34 -0.80 0.42
CA THR A 242 -40.92 0.09 1.38
C THR A 242 -39.87 0.82 2.23
N VAL A 243 -40.33 1.89 2.95
CA VAL A 243 -39.51 2.55 3.99
C VAL A 243 -39.15 1.55 5.11
N GLY A 244 -40.01 0.54 5.37
CA GLY A 244 -39.68 -0.53 6.32
C GLY A 244 -38.44 -1.34 5.94
N ASP A 245 -38.32 -1.65 4.67
CA ASP A 245 -37.11 -2.36 4.14
C ASP A 245 -35.86 -1.51 4.27
N LEU A 246 -35.95 -0.20 3.96
CA LEU A 246 -34.87 0.75 4.18
C LEU A 246 -34.43 0.78 5.65
N LYS A 247 -35.38 0.96 6.57
CA LYS A 247 -35.13 1.00 8.01
C LYS A 247 -34.46 -0.28 8.51
N GLY A 248 -34.98 -1.45 8.11
CA GLY A 248 -34.46 -2.74 8.50
C GLY A 248 -33.04 -2.96 8.00
N THR A 249 -32.74 -2.59 6.74
CA THR A 249 -31.41 -2.68 6.14
C THR A 249 -30.40 -1.78 6.86
N VAL A 250 -30.75 -0.52 7.08
CA VAL A 250 -29.88 0.45 7.77
C VAL A 250 -29.61 -0.01 9.21
N GLU A 251 -30.64 -0.42 9.94
CA GLU A 251 -30.50 -0.90 11.31
C GLU A 251 -29.58 -2.12 11.41
N PHE A 252 -29.76 -3.08 10.52
CA PHE A 252 -28.89 -4.27 10.43
C PHE A 252 -27.43 -3.89 10.23
N VAL A 253 -27.12 -3.06 9.22
CA VAL A 253 -25.75 -2.70 8.86
C VAL A 253 -25.10 -1.89 9.98
N PHE A 254 -25.78 -0.90 10.56
CA PHE A 254 -25.17 -0.11 11.63
C PHE A 254 -24.98 -0.91 12.93
N LYS A 255 -25.83 -1.89 13.24
CA LYS A 255 -25.57 -2.83 14.34
C LYS A 255 -24.34 -3.71 14.10
N GLU A 256 -24.15 -4.18 12.88
CA GLU A 256 -22.95 -4.94 12.49
C GLU A 256 -21.66 -4.09 12.60
N LEU A 257 -21.72 -2.82 12.21
CA LEU A 257 -20.55 -1.93 12.18
C LEU A 257 -20.21 -1.31 13.54
N MET A 258 -21.21 -0.95 14.34
CA MET A 258 -21.06 -0.13 15.54
C MET A 258 -21.44 -0.87 16.85
N GLY A 259 -21.90 -2.11 16.76
CA GLY A 259 -22.30 -2.94 17.90
C GLY A 259 -23.82 -3.09 18.02
N SER A 260 -24.24 -4.21 18.62
CA SER A 260 -25.64 -4.65 18.71
C SER A 260 -26.53 -3.70 19.51
N GLU A 261 -25.96 -2.88 20.41
CA GLU A 261 -26.68 -1.88 21.22
C GLU A 261 -26.98 -0.58 20.43
N THR A 262 -26.57 -0.51 19.16
CA THR A 262 -26.79 0.67 18.32
C THR A 262 -28.28 0.90 18.11
N ARG A 263 -28.73 2.13 18.39
CA ARG A 263 -30.10 2.61 18.13
C ARG A 263 -30.05 3.59 16.97
N ILE A 264 -31.06 3.52 16.11
CA ILE A 264 -31.21 4.36 14.92
C ILE A 264 -32.47 5.22 15.07
N ARG A 265 -32.37 6.45 14.60
CA ARG A 265 -33.49 7.40 14.52
C ARG A 265 -33.52 8.01 13.13
N PHE A 266 -34.69 8.04 12.52
CA PHE A 266 -34.91 8.68 11.22
C PHE A 266 -35.62 10.04 11.50
N ARG A 267 -35.02 11.11 10.96
CA ARG A 267 -35.59 12.46 11.00
C ARG A 267 -36.01 12.85 9.58
N PRO A 268 -37.20 13.40 9.36
CA PRO A 268 -37.61 13.94 8.06
C PRO A 268 -36.58 14.96 7.56
N HIS A 269 -36.24 14.86 6.29
CA HIS A 269 -35.37 15.80 5.60
C HIS A 269 -35.83 15.95 4.15
N TYR A 270 -35.14 16.75 3.35
CA TYR A 270 -35.42 16.91 1.92
C TYR A 270 -34.13 16.65 1.09
N PHE A 271 -34.29 15.77 0.13
CA PHE A 271 -33.33 15.60 -0.97
C PHE A 271 -34.11 15.56 -2.29
N SER A 272 -33.61 16.19 -3.35
CA SER A 272 -34.32 16.29 -4.65
C SER A 272 -34.55 14.92 -5.33
N TYR A 273 -33.75 13.95 -5.01
CA TYR A 273 -33.76 12.60 -5.61
C TYR A 273 -34.47 11.53 -4.76
N THR A 274 -35.02 11.88 -3.59
CA THR A 274 -35.76 10.95 -2.75
C THR A 274 -37.05 11.60 -2.18
N GLU A 275 -38.11 10.79 -2.06
CA GLU A 275 -39.38 11.19 -1.45
C GLU A 275 -40.14 9.96 -0.90
N PRO A 276 -40.37 9.84 0.44
CA PRO A 276 -39.86 10.72 1.50
C PRO A 276 -38.36 10.57 1.74
N SER A 277 -37.74 11.66 2.22
CA SER A 277 -36.32 11.72 2.57
C SER A 277 -36.11 11.76 4.07
N PHE A 278 -35.02 11.22 4.55
CA PHE A 278 -34.65 11.18 5.96
C PHE A 278 -33.14 11.38 6.16
N GLU A 279 -32.82 12.04 7.26
CA GLU A 279 -31.51 11.94 7.89
C GLU A 279 -31.52 10.84 8.95
N ILE A 280 -30.39 10.15 9.07
CA ILE A 280 -30.20 9.05 10.01
C ILE A 280 -29.28 9.50 11.12
N ASP A 281 -29.79 9.49 12.35
CA ASP A 281 -28.99 9.62 13.54
C ASP A 281 -28.80 8.25 14.18
N PHE A 282 -27.64 8.01 14.75
CA PHE A 282 -27.40 6.83 15.56
C PHE A 282 -26.91 7.17 16.96
N SER A 283 -27.13 6.26 17.88
CA SER A 283 -26.68 6.31 19.27
C SER A 283 -26.07 4.96 19.65
N SER A 284 -24.87 4.99 20.21
CA SER A 284 -24.15 3.80 20.66
C SER A 284 -23.28 4.13 21.88
N SER A 285 -22.58 3.14 22.42
CA SER A 285 -21.55 3.36 23.44
C SER A 285 -20.43 4.29 22.94
N LEU A 286 -20.12 4.24 21.63
CA LEU A 286 -19.10 5.08 21.01
C LEU A 286 -19.50 6.57 20.98
N THR A 287 -20.74 6.89 20.58
CA THR A 287 -21.23 8.28 20.56
C THR A 287 -21.28 8.88 21.96
N ARG A 288 -21.70 8.09 22.96
CA ARG A 288 -21.70 8.53 24.37
C ARG A 288 -20.31 8.83 24.90
N LYS A 289 -19.28 8.03 24.51
CA LYS A 289 -17.88 8.33 24.85
C LYS A 289 -17.40 9.66 24.24
N MET A 290 -17.96 10.07 23.10
CA MET A 290 -17.70 11.37 22.47
C MET A 290 -18.54 12.51 23.08
N GLY A 291 -19.32 12.26 24.13
CA GLY A 291 -20.19 13.25 24.77
C GLY A 291 -21.47 13.58 24.00
N LYS A 292 -21.86 12.75 23.01
CA LYS A 292 -23.06 12.93 22.19
C LYS A 292 -24.01 11.76 22.36
N GLU A 293 -25.28 12.04 22.65
CA GLU A 293 -26.28 10.98 22.71
C GLU A 293 -26.66 10.51 21.30
N TRP A 294 -26.86 11.44 20.39
CA TRP A 294 -27.18 11.18 18.99
C TRP A 294 -26.18 11.88 18.06
N LEU A 295 -25.83 11.20 16.99
CA LEU A 295 -24.94 11.72 15.96
C LEU A 295 -25.51 11.38 14.59
N GLU A 296 -25.68 12.42 13.77
CA GLU A 296 -26.05 12.27 12.37
C GLU A 296 -24.94 11.55 11.59
N ILE A 297 -25.32 10.58 10.75
CA ILE A 297 -24.37 9.72 10.06
C ILE A 297 -24.67 9.55 8.56
N ALA A 298 -25.94 9.62 8.14
CA ALA A 298 -26.36 9.28 6.79
C ALA A 298 -27.59 10.07 6.34
N GLY A 299 -27.73 10.24 5.04
CA GLY A 299 -28.98 10.60 4.38
C GLY A 299 -29.59 9.39 3.68
N CYS A 300 -30.91 9.30 3.61
CA CYS A 300 -31.59 8.21 2.90
C CYS A 300 -33.02 8.62 2.49
N GLY A 301 -33.67 7.81 1.67
CA GLY A 301 -35.06 7.97 1.29
C GLY A 301 -35.54 6.97 0.25
N MET A 302 -36.83 7.04 -0.06
CA MET A 302 -37.36 6.32 -1.21
C MET A 302 -36.96 7.07 -2.47
N VAL A 303 -36.56 6.35 -3.50
CA VAL A 303 -36.14 6.95 -4.77
C VAL A 303 -37.31 7.71 -5.39
N HIS A 304 -37.07 8.97 -5.76
CA HIS A 304 -38.09 9.82 -6.36
C HIS A 304 -38.54 9.24 -7.72
N PRO A 305 -39.85 9.24 -8.05
CA PRO A 305 -40.40 8.73 -9.30
C PRO A 305 -39.67 9.27 -10.55
N GLN A 306 -39.34 10.57 -10.56
CA GLN A 306 -38.61 11.20 -11.67
C GLN A 306 -37.25 10.56 -11.95
N VAL A 307 -36.55 10.06 -10.94
CA VAL A 307 -35.27 9.33 -11.12
C VAL A 307 -35.49 8.04 -11.88
N PHE A 308 -36.58 7.33 -11.61
CA PHE A 308 -36.95 6.11 -12.36
C PHE A 308 -37.28 6.43 -13.80
N GLU A 309 -38.10 7.47 -14.05
CA GLU A 309 -38.42 7.92 -15.41
C GLU A 309 -37.16 8.28 -16.20
N ASN A 310 -36.21 9.00 -15.58
CA ASN A 310 -34.97 9.42 -16.23
C ASN A 310 -34.07 8.23 -16.66
N VAL A 311 -34.24 7.06 -16.05
CA VAL A 311 -33.50 5.82 -16.44
C VAL A 311 -34.37 4.82 -17.20
N GLY A 312 -35.62 5.17 -17.52
CA GLY A 312 -36.55 4.34 -18.31
C GLY A 312 -37.25 3.26 -17.49
N TYR A 313 -37.36 3.41 -16.18
CA TYR A 313 -38.16 2.53 -15.33
C TYR A 313 -39.57 3.11 -15.12
N ASP A 314 -40.56 2.25 -15.07
CA ASP A 314 -41.94 2.62 -14.75
C ASP A 314 -42.11 2.77 -13.23
N PRO A 315 -42.36 4.02 -12.70
CA PRO A 315 -42.52 4.26 -11.28
C PRO A 315 -43.80 3.67 -10.66
N GLU A 316 -44.79 3.29 -11.50
CA GLU A 316 -45.97 2.58 -11.02
C GLU A 316 -45.69 1.10 -10.73
N ILE A 317 -44.63 0.53 -11.31
CA ILE A 317 -44.24 -0.86 -11.15
C ILE A 317 -43.12 -1.00 -10.13
N TRP A 318 -42.13 -0.10 -10.22
CA TRP A 318 -40.88 -0.22 -9.48
C TRP A 318 -40.81 0.80 -8.34
N THR A 319 -40.43 0.31 -7.18
CA THR A 319 -40.14 1.14 -6.01
C THR A 319 -38.73 0.85 -5.52
N GLY A 320 -38.15 1.78 -4.81
CA GLY A 320 -36.79 1.59 -4.31
C GLY A 320 -36.40 2.60 -3.26
N TRP A 321 -35.30 2.35 -2.61
CA TRP A 321 -34.71 3.28 -1.67
C TRP A 321 -33.21 3.42 -1.89
N ALA A 322 -32.69 4.56 -1.48
CA ALA A 322 -31.27 4.87 -1.50
C ALA A 322 -30.83 5.43 -0.14
N PHE A 323 -29.55 5.26 0.18
CA PHE A 323 -28.88 5.90 1.31
C PHE A 323 -27.44 6.26 0.95
N GLY A 324 -26.84 7.19 1.70
CA GLY A 324 -25.43 7.53 1.58
C GLY A 324 -24.84 7.95 2.92
N PHE A 325 -23.59 7.54 3.19
CA PHE A 325 -22.80 7.98 4.34
C PHE A 325 -21.30 8.05 4.05
N GLY A 326 -20.60 8.91 4.81
CA GLY A 326 -19.13 9.05 4.71
C GLY A 326 -18.38 7.93 5.43
N ILE A 327 -17.42 7.30 4.76
CA ILE A 327 -16.59 6.23 5.33
C ILE A 327 -15.70 6.77 6.44
N GLU A 328 -15.13 7.96 6.26
CA GLU A 328 -14.30 8.62 7.27
C GLU A 328 -15.07 8.86 8.56
N ARG A 329 -16.34 9.24 8.46
CA ARG A 329 -17.19 9.46 9.63
C ARG A 329 -17.34 8.19 10.46
N ILE A 330 -17.55 7.05 9.80
CA ILE A 330 -17.59 5.73 10.43
C ILE A 330 -16.25 5.40 11.09
N ALA A 331 -15.15 5.59 10.36
CA ALA A 331 -13.81 5.32 10.87
C ALA A 331 -13.43 6.20 12.07
N MET A 332 -13.72 7.50 12.00
CA MET A 332 -13.50 8.44 13.10
C MET A 332 -14.20 8.00 14.37
N ILE A 333 -15.47 7.61 14.28
CA ILE A 333 -16.25 7.16 15.42
C ILE A 333 -15.71 5.83 15.96
N ARG A 334 -15.43 4.86 15.08
CA ARG A 334 -15.00 3.51 15.46
C ARG A 334 -13.63 3.53 16.16
N TYR A 335 -12.71 4.34 15.67
CA TYR A 335 -11.34 4.42 16.19
C TYR A 335 -11.10 5.58 17.15
N GLY A 336 -12.08 6.44 17.40
CA GLY A 336 -11.95 7.60 18.28
C GLY A 336 -11.03 8.69 17.72
N ILE A 337 -11.02 8.87 16.39
CA ILE A 337 -10.21 9.86 15.70
C ILE A 337 -10.99 11.17 15.61
N ASN A 338 -10.37 12.28 16.02
CA ASN A 338 -11.04 13.58 16.10
C ASN A 338 -10.75 14.50 14.90
N ASP A 339 -9.85 14.09 14.01
CA ASP A 339 -9.41 14.89 12.88
C ASP A 339 -9.33 14.03 11.60
N ILE A 340 -10.16 14.37 10.61
CA ILE A 340 -10.24 13.65 9.34
C ILE A 340 -8.92 13.69 8.54
N ARG A 341 -8.14 14.75 8.69
CA ARG A 341 -6.88 14.96 7.96
C ARG A 341 -5.84 13.89 8.25
N LEU A 342 -5.88 13.29 9.44
CA LEU A 342 -4.98 12.18 9.83
C LEU A 342 -5.06 10.98 8.89
N PHE A 343 -6.19 10.75 8.23
CA PHE A 343 -6.32 9.68 7.23
C PHE A 343 -5.53 9.96 5.94
N TYR A 344 -5.18 11.22 5.68
CA TYR A 344 -4.58 11.68 4.42
C TYR A 344 -3.12 12.16 4.55
N GLU A 345 -2.65 12.42 5.78
CA GLU A 345 -1.29 12.90 6.05
C GLU A 345 -0.21 11.84 5.85
N ASN A 346 -0.59 10.57 5.72
CA ASN A 346 0.30 9.43 5.55
C ASN A 346 1.37 9.30 6.66
N ASP A 347 1.05 9.72 7.90
CA ASP A 347 1.95 9.57 9.05
C ASP A 347 2.04 8.10 9.47
N VAL A 348 3.25 7.54 9.35
CA VAL A 348 3.52 6.13 9.70
C VAL A 348 3.21 5.83 11.18
N ARG A 349 3.34 6.81 12.09
CA ARG A 349 3.02 6.65 13.52
C ARG A 349 1.52 6.49 13.73
N PHE A 350 0.72 7.20 12.93
CA PHE A 350 -0.73 7.03 12.90
C PHE A 350 -1.12 5.68 12.31
N LEU A 351 -0.62 5.36 11.12
CA LEU A 351 -0.98 4.14 10.39
C LEU A 351 -0.59 2.84 11.11
N LYS A 352 0.44 2.86 11.95
CA LYS A 352 0.86 1.70 12.74
C LYS A 352 -0.09 1.32 13.88
N GLN A 353 -1.05 2.17 14.21
CA GLN A 353 -2.00 1.94 15.31
C GLN A 353 -3.13 0.97 14.93
N PHE A 354 -3.34 0.73 13.65
CA PHE A 354 -4.45 -0.07 13.08
C PHE A 354 -4.04 -1.47 12.56
#